data_a03b468cb3e57a4913b309eb957c6308
#
_entry.id   a03b468cb3e57a4913b309eb957c6308
#
_cell.length_a   1.000
_cell.length_b   1.000
_cell.length_c   1.000
_cell.angle_alpha   90.00
_cell.angle_beta   90.00
_cell.angle_gamma   90.00
#
_symmetry.space_group_name_H-M   'P 1'
#
loop_
_entity.id
_entity.type
_entity.pdbx_description
1 polymer ?
#
loop_
_entity_poly.entity_id
_entity_poly.type
_entity_poly.pdbx_seq_one_letter_code
_entity_poly.pdbx_strand_id
1 'polypeptide(L)'
;MIPETVRARLNVRFNINHSGASLTEWIDSVIADAQENFSGEITANYRISGESFLTSPGKLTEIMQSAIKDVTGRNAELSTSGGTSDARFISEYAPVAEFGLVGATMHQIDEHVSVEDIRTLCEIYARILTLYFEA
;
A
#
# COMPACT_ATOMS: atom_id res chain seq x y z
N MET A 1 -31.47 25.22 -13.56
CA MET A 1 -31.02 25.76 -12.27
C MET A 1 -29.54 25.45 -12.14
N ILE A 2 -28.71 26.43 -11.91
CA ILE A 2 -27.26 26.28 -11.72
C ILE A 2 -27.04 26.16 -10.21
N PRO A 3 -26.36 25.14 -9.70
CA PRO A 3 -26.08 25.00 -8.26
C PRO A 3 -25.17 26.14 -7.78
N GLU A 4 -25.46 26.70 -6.61
CA GLU A 4 -24.66 27.73 -5.96
C GLU A 4 -23.32 27.15 -5.43
N THR A 5 -23.34 25.92 -4.99
CA THR A 5 -22.16 25.23 -4.42
C THR A 5 -22.04 23.84 -4.98
N VAL A 6 -20.82 23.44 -5.31
CA VAL A 6 -20.45 22.08 -5.70
C VAL A 6 -19.35 21.59 -4.76
N ARG A 7 -19.48 20.35 -4.29
CA ARG A 7 -18.47 19.70 -3.45
C ARG A 7 -17.96 18.42 -4.13
N ALA A 8 -16.63 18.32 -4.24
CA ALA A 8 -15.98 17.11 -4.71
C ALA A 8 -15.10 16.50 -3.60
N ARG A 9 -14.90 15.19 -3.62
CA ARG A 9 -13.98 14.49 -2.75
C ARG A 9 -13.05 13.64 -3.60
N LEU A 10 -11.75 13.78 -3.39
CA LEU A 10 -10.71 13.02 -4.06
C LEU A 10 -9.92 12.21 -3.03
N ASN A 11 -9.39 11.07 -3.45
CA ASN A 11 -8.44 10.29 -2.67
C ASN A 11 -7.20 10.09 -3.55
N VAL A 12 -6.03 10.45 -3.03
CA VAL A 12 -4.76 10.32 -3.73
C VAL A 12 -3.91 9.31 -3.00
N ARG A 13 -3.45 8.29 -3.72
CA ARG A 13 -2.43 7.33 -3.26
C ARG A 13 -1.15 7.63 -3.99
N PHE A 14 -0.05 7.63 -3.28
CA PHE A 14 1.25 8.05 -3.80
C PHE A 14 2.38 7.14 -3.34
N ASN A 15 3.47 7.16 -4.08
CA ASN A 15 4.70 6.44 -3.77
C ASN A 15 5.70 7.35 -3.04
N ILE A 16 6.86 6.81 -2.71
CA ILE A 16 7.92 7.51 -1.96
C ILE A 16 8.51 8.75 -2.67
N ASN A 17 8.16 9.00 -3.92
CA ASN A 17 8.59 10.23 -4.64
C ASN A 17 7.78 11.45 -4.23
N HIS A 18 6.71 11.25 -3.47
CA HIS A 18 5.84 12.31 -2.97
C HIS A 18 5.65 12.16 -1.46
N SER A 19 5.24 13.25 -0.83
CA SER A 19 4.74 13.28 0.54
C SER A 19 3.34 13.90 0.56
N GLY A 20 2.61 13.74 1.65
CA GLY A 20 1.35 14.42 1.84
C GLY A 20 1.49 15.93 1.70
N ALA A 21 2.58 16.52 2.22
CA ALA A 21 2.88 17.95 2.08
C ALA A 21 3.11 18.36 0.62
N SER A 22 3.95 17.64 -0.13
CA SER A 22 4.24 17.97 -1.53
C SER A 22 3.02 17.89 -2.43
N LEU A 23 2.12 16.94 -2.16
CA LEU A 23 0.85 16.81 -2.88
C LEU A 23 -0.13 17.92 -2.53
N THR A 24 -0.17 18.34 -1.26
CA THR A 24 -0.97 19.49 -0.83
C THR A 24 -0.52 20.76 -1.54
N GLU A 25 0.78 21.07 -1.55
CA GLU A 25 1.36 22.21 -2.24
C GLU A 25 1.05 22.18 -3.74
N TRP A 26 1.16 21.01 -4.37
CA TRP A 26 0.82 20.85 -5.78
C TRP A 26 -0.66 21.12 -6.06
N ILE A 27 -1.57 20.59 -5.24
CA ILE A 27 -3.01 20.83 -5.39
C ILE A 27 -3.34 22.29 -5.17
N ASP A 28 -2.73 22.95 -4.16
CA ASP A 28 -2.92 24.37 -3.90
C ASP A 28 -2.47 25.21 -5.09
N SER A 29 -1.38 24.87 -5.76
CA SER A 29 -0.94 25.56 -6.97
C SER A 29 -1.96 25.42 -8.12
N VAL A 30 -2.52 24.21 -8.30
CA VAL A 30 -3.55 23.96 -9.31
C VAL A 30 -4.84 24.75 -9.01
N ILE A 31 -5.20 24.85 -7.73
CA ILE A 31 -6.36 25.66 -7.31
C ILE A 31 -6.11 27.14 -7.55
N ALA A 32 -4.92 27.63 -7.25
CA ALA A 32 -4.56 29.04 -7.50
C ALA A 32 -4.65 29.39 -8.99
N ASP A 33 -4.11 28.55 -9.86
CA ASP A 33 -4.19 28.71 -11.31
C ASP A 33 -5.65 28.69 -11.81
N ALA A 34 -6.47 27.79 -11.27
CA ALA A 34 -7.88 27.71 -11.64
C ALA A 34 -8.68 28.91 -11.15
N GLN A 35 -8.37 29.45 -9.98
CA GLN A 35 -9.01 30.59 -9.39
C GLN A 35 -8.84 31.88 -10.22
N GLU A 36 -7.72 32.03 -10.93
CA GLU A 36 -7.49 33.19 -11.81
C GLU A 36 -8.58 33.38 -12.88
N ASN A 37 -9.17 32.28 -13.35
CA ASN A 37 -10.14 32.24 -14.42
C ASN A 37 -11.57 31.92 -13.95
N PHE A 38 -11.79 31.83 -12.64
CA PHE A 38 -13.06 31.46 -12.04
C PHE A 38 -13.57 32.56 -11.12
N SER A 39 -14.81 33.06 -11.37
CA SER A 39 -15.43 34.12 -10.60
C SER A 39 -16.00 33.70 -9.24
N GLY A 40 -16.12 32.42 -8.99
CA GLY A 40 -16.50 31.86 -7.70
C GLY A 40 -15.30 31.67 -6.79
N GLU A 41 -15.52 31.04 -5.63
CA GLU A 41 -14.47 30.68 -4.68
C GLU A 41 -14.17 29.16 -4.76
N ILE A 42 -12.89 28.80 -4.84
CA ILE A 42 -12.41 27.40 -4.79
C ILE A 42 -11.65 27.22 -3.48
N THR A 43 -12.12 26.30 -2.64
CA THR A 43 -11.45 25.96 -1.37
C THR A 43 -11.16 24.47 -1.30
N ALA A 44 -10.05 24.10 -0.67
CA ALA A 44 -9.70 22.70 -0.40
C ALA A 44 -9.45 22.47 1.09
N ASN A 45 -9.80 21.28 1.55
CA ASN A 45 -9.44 20.78 2.87
C ASN A 45 -8.75 19.43 2.72
N TYR A 46 -7.63 19.28 3.38
CA TYR A 46 -6.77 18.11 3.26
C TYR A 46 -6.82 17.24 4.52
N ARG A 47 -6.79 15.94 4.32
CA ARG A 47 -6.58 14.97 5.38
C ARG A 47 -5.52 13.97 4.92
N ILE A 48 -4.33 14.08 5.47
CA ILE A 48 -3.25 13.13 5.27
C ILE A 48 -3.47 11.97 6.24
N SER A 49 -3.77 10.78 5.71
CA SER A 49 -4.04 9.57 6.52
C SER A 49 -2.79 8.74 6.78
N GLY A 50 -1.69 9.05 6.13
CA GLY A 50 -0.39 8.41 6.28
C GLY A 50 0.52 8.71 5.10
N GLU A 51 1.81 8.56 5.32
CA GLU A 51 2.84 8.67 4.29
C GLU A 51 3.06 7.32 3.60
N SER A 52 3.67 7.36 2.42
CA SER A 52 4.12 6.15 1.73
C SER A 52 5.40 5.61 2.40
N PHE A 53 5.60 4.31 2.35
CA PHE A 53 6.82 3.68 2.81
C PHE A 53 7.35 2.69 1.77
N LEU A 54 8.63 2.40 1.85
CA LEU A 54 9.29 1.38 1.06
C LEU A 54 10.24 0.60 1.96
N THR A 55 10.04 -0.70 2.08
CA THR A 55 10.98 -1.60 2.73
C THR A 55 12.13 -1.90 1.78
N SER A 56 13.34 -1.52 2.16
CA SER A 56 14.54 -1.89 1.42
C SER A 56 14.79 -3.40 1.52
N PRO A 57 15.30 -4.04 0.45
CA PRO A 57 15.74 -5.43 0.52
C PRO A 57 16.74 -5.64 1.65
N GLY A 58 16.61 -6.75 2.38
CA GLY A 58 17.46 -7.08 3.51
C GLY A 58 17.12 -8.44 4.12
N LYS A 59 17.69 -8.74 5.28
CA LYS A 59 17.57 -10.06 5.93
C LYS A 59 16.13 -10.60 5.99
N LEU A 60 15.15 -9.76 6.32
CA LEU A 60 13.75 -10.19 6.40
C LEU A 60 13.22 -10.64 5.03
N THR A 61 13.43 -9.83 3.98
CA THR A 61 12.95 -10.14 2.63
C THR A 61 13.68 -11.35 2.04
N GLU A 62 14.96 -11.52 2.33
CA GLU A 62 15.74 -12.69 1.92
C GLU A 62 15.24 -13.98 2.57
N ILE A 63 14.95 -13.95 3.87
CA ILE A 63 14.35 -15.06 4.59
C ILE A 63 12.98 -15.41 4.01
N MET A 64 12.13 -14.41 3.75
CA MET A 64 10.82 -14.64 3.15
C MET A 64 10.92 -15.26 1.76
N GLN A 65 11.78 -14.74 0.89
CA GLN A 65 12.01 -15.32 -0.44
C GLN A 65 12.54 -16.77 -0.36
N SER A 66 13.44 -17.04 0.58
CA SER A 66 13.96 -18.41 0.80
C SER A 66 12.86 -19.35 1.28
N ALA A 67 12.06 -18.95 2.27
CA ALA A 67 10.95 -19.74 2.78
C ALA A 67 9.90 -20.05 1.70
N ILE A 68 9.53 -19.06 0.89
CA ILE A 68 8.59 -19.24 -0.22
C ILE A 68 9.15 -20.24 -1.23
N LYS A 69 10.42 -20.11 -1.57
CA LYS A 69 11.08 -21.05 -2.49
C LYS A 69 11.15 -22.47 -1.93
N ASP A 70 11.51 -22.62 -0.65
CA ASP A 70 11.61 -23.93 0.01
C ASP A 70 10.26 -24.66 0.00
N VAL A 71 9.17 -23.96 0.27
CA VAL A 71 7.83 -24.57 0.39
C VAL A 71 7.16 -24.75 -0.98
N THR A 72 7.30 -23.77 -1.89
CA THR A 72 6.51 -23.76 -3.13
C THR A 72 7.32 -24.04 -4.39
N GLY A 73 8.64 -24.01 -4.32
CA GLY A 73 9.54 -24.04 -5.48
C GLY A 73 9.54 -22.76 -6.33
N ARG A 74 8.77 -21.74 -5.95
CA ARG A 74 8.63 -20.48 -6.70
C ARG A 74 9.59 -19.43 -6.17
N ASN A 75 10.04 -18.54 -7.05
CA ASN A 75 10.78 -17.34 -6.65
C ASN A 75 9.78 -16.19 -6.44
N ALA A 76 9.82 -15.58 -5.26
CA ALA A 76 9.01 -14.39 -4.98
C ALA A 76 9.75 -13.13 -5.44
N GLU A 77 9.02 -12.24 -6.09
CA GLU A 77 9.51 -10.91 -6.48
C GLU A 77 9.12 -9.88 -5.40
N LEU A 78 10.02 -8.95 -5.14
CA LEU A 78 9.71 -7.79 -4.31
C LEU A 78 8.96 -6.77 -5.17
N SER A 79 7.79 -6.34 -4.70
CA SER A 79 6.89 -5.46 -5.44
C SER A 79 6.30 -4.40 -4.52
N THR A 80 5.96 -3.26 -5.09
CA THR A 80 5.18 -2.18 -4.44
C THR A 80 3.76 -2.09 -5.00
N SER A 81 3.30 -3.11 -5.73
CA SER A 81 1.98 -3.13 -6.38
C SER A 81 0.82 -3.46 -5.44
N GLY A 82 1.08 -3.73 -4.18
CA GLY A 82 0.06 -4.05 -3.18
C GLY A 82 -0.84 -2.87 -2.81
N GLY A 83 -1.89 -3.18 -2.04
CA GLY A 83 -2.79 -2.18 -1.49
C GLY A 83 -2.18 -1.42 -0.31
N THR A 84 -2.92 -0.45 0.21
CA THR A 84 -2.57 0.23 1.46
C THR A 84 -2.86 -0.69 2.64
N SER A 85 -1.91 -0.80 3.58
CA SER A 85 -2.05 -1.63 4.77
C SER A 85 -1.57 -0.91 6.03
N ASP A 86 -1.71 -1.56 7.18
CA ASP A 86 -1.19 -1.08 8.46
C ASP A 86 0.34 -1.23 8.59
N ALA A 87 0.99 -1.92 7.65
CA ALA A 87 2.44 -2.02 7.57
C ALA A 87 3.12 -0.64 7.51
N ARG A 88 2.46 0.37 6.95
CA ARG A 88 2.93 1.76 6.94
C ARG A 88 3.21 2.34 8.33
N PHE A 89 2.48 1.92 9.36
CA PHE A 89 2.70 2.35 10.74
C PHE A 89 3.80 1.55 11.42
N ILE A 90 3.90 0.26 11.07
CA ILE A 90 4.93 -0.64 11.64
C ILE A 90 6.31 -0.31 11.05
N SER A 91 6.37 0.12 9.80
CA SER A 91 7.62 0.45 9.10
C SER A 91 8.45 1.54 9.77
N GLU A 92 7.82 2.38 10.61
CA GLU A 92 8.52 3.40 11.41
C GLU A 92 9.34 2.80 12.55
N TYR A 93 9.03 1.58 12.98
CA TYR A 93 9.62 0.93 14.16
C TYR A 93 10.43 -0.31 13.85
N ALA A 94 10.11 -0.99 12.75
CA ALA A 94 10.76 -2.25 12.39
C ALA A 94 10.72 -2.49 10.86
N PRO A 95 11.66 -3.30 10.33
CA PRO A 95 11.54 -3.81 8.97
C PRO A 95 10.22 -4.56 8.80
N VAL A 96 9.47 -4.25 7.75
CA VAL A 96 8.17 -4.84 7.47
C VAL A 96 8.10 -5.27 6.01
N ALA A 97 7.51 -6.42 5.76
CA ALA A 97 7.15 -6.87 4.43
C ALA A 97 5.81 -7.58 4.50
N GLU A 98 5.05 -7.52 3.42
CA GLU A 98 3.73 -8.14 3.34
C GLU A 98 3.77 -9.31 2.40
N PHE A 99 3.20 -10.41 2.84
CA PHE A 99 3.00 -11.61 2.05
C PHE A 99 1.73 -12.29 2.51
N GLY A 100 0.86 -12.65 1.59
CA GLY A 100 -0.45 -13.21 1.94
C GLY A 100 -1.02 -14.12 0.88
N LEU A 101 -2.32 -14.36 1.00
CA LEU A 101 -3.08 -15.22 0.10
C LEU A 101 -3.18 -14.64 -1.30
N VAL A 102 -3.39 -15.53 -2.28
CA VAL A 102 -3.64 -15.14 -3.67
C VAL A 102 -4.97 -14.39 -3.76
N GLY A 103 -4.93 -13.15 -4.21
CA GLY A 103 -6.09 -12.26 -4.26
C GLY A 103 -6.92 -12.37 -5.55
N ALA A 104 -7.04 -13.55 -6.15
CA ALA A 104 -7.71 -13.73 -7.43
C ALA A 104 -9.18 -13.27 -7.45
N THR A 105 -9.86 -13.37 -6.33
CA THR A 105 -11.28 -12.95 -6.17
C THR A 105 -11.44 -11.75 -5.24
N MET A 106 -10.35 -11.08 -4.90
CA MET A 106 -10.35 -9.91 -4.01
C MET A 106 -11.32 -8.84 -4.52
N HIS A 107 -12.17 -8.35 -3.62
CA HIS A 107 -13.20 -7.34 -3.88
C HIS A 107 -14.31 -7.77 -4.87
N GLN A 108 -14.44 -9.06 -5.17
CA GLN A 108 -15.52 -9.60 -6.00
C GLN A 108 -16.68 -10.11 -5.14
N ILE A 109 -17.83 -10.31 -5.80
CA ILE A 109 -18.95 -11.06 -5.20
C ILE A 109 -18.45 -12.50 -4.99
N ASP A 110 -18.76 -13.10 -3.85
CA ASP A 110 -18.30 -14.44 -3.46
C ASP A 110 -16.74 -14.51 -3.31
N GLU A 111 -16.14 -13.48 -2.77
CA GLU A 111 -14.71 -13.46 -2.44
C GLU A 111 -14.33 -14.71 -1.63
N HIS A 112 -13.36 -15.44 -2.11
CA HIS A 112 -12.91 -16.70 -1.52
C HIS A 112 -11.44 -16.97 -1.78
N VAL A 113 -10.92 -17.95 -1.05
CA VAL A 113 -9.56 -18.49 -1.23
C VAL A 113 -9.62 -20.00 -1.08
N SER A 114 -8.69 -20.73 -1.73
CA SER A 114 -8.60 -22.16 -1.57
C SER A 114 -8.07 -22.54 -0.18
N VAL A 115 -8.56 -23.65 0.37
CA VAL A 115 -8.04 -24.21 1.64
C VAL A 115 -6.56 -24.60 1.50
N GLU A 116 -6.14 -25.01 0.31
CA GLU A 116 -4.75 -25.35 0.00
C GLU A 116 -3.83 -24.12 0.08
N ASP A 117 -4.27 -22.97 -0.42
CA ASP A 117 -3.49 -21.73 -0.30
C ASP A 117 -3.32 -21.31 1.16
N ILE A 118 -4.33 -21.53 2.01
CA ILE A 118 -4.23 -21.27 3.45
C ILE A 118 -3.19 -22.20 4.10
N ARG A 119 -3.18 -23.48 3.76
CA ARG A 119 -2.20 -24.45 4.28
C ARG A 119 -0.80 -24.11 3.85
N THR A 120 -0.61 -23.84 2.55
CA THR A 120 0.68 -23.44 1.99
C THR A 120 1.20 -22.17 2.65
N LEU A 121 0.33 -21.17 2.87
CA LEU A 121 0.71 -19.93 3.57
C LEU A 121 1.15 -20.22 5.01
N CYS A 122 0.46 -21.11 5.73
CA CYS A 122 0.84 -21.51 7.08
C CYS A 122 2.23 -22.16 7.10
N GLU A 123 2.54 -23.06 6.15
CA GLU A 123 3.86 -23.69 6.02
C GLU A 123 4.94 -22.65 5.70
N ILE A 124 4.68 -21.69 4.83
CA ILE A 124 5.60 -20.60 4.52
C ILE A 124 5.92 -19.78 5.77
N TYR A 125 4.90 -19.37 6.54
CA TYR A 125 5.13 -18.60 7.77
C TYR A 125 5.89 -19.41 8.83
N ALA A 126 5.59 -20.69 8.99
CA ALA A 126 6.36 -21.57 9.88
C ALA A 126 7.84 -21.65 9.45
N ARG A 127 8.09 -21.76 8.14
CA ARG A 127 9.46 -21.77 7.60
C ARG A 127 10.18 -20.44 7.78
N ILE A 128 9.48 -19.29 7.61
CA ILE A 128 10.05 -17.96 7.89
C ILE A 128 10.51 -17.87 9.34
N LEU A 129 9.66 -18.29 10.29
CA LEU A 129 10.02 -18.27 11.72
C LEU A 129 11.23 -19.14 12.01
N THR A 130 11.28 -20.35 11.45
CA THR A 130 12.43 -21.25 11.56
C THR A 130 13.70 -20.56 11.08
N LEU A 131 13.70 -20.05 9.86
CA LEU A 131 14.87 -19.38 9.27
C LEU A 131 15.28 -18.11 10.02
N TYR A 132 14.30 -17.39 10.58
CA TYR A 132 14.57 -16.14 11.31
C TYR A 132 15.28 -16.37 12.65
N PHE A 133 14.89 -17.44 13.37
CA PHE A 133 15.44 -17.73 14.70
C PHE A 133 16.64 -18.69 14.70
N GLU A 134 16.88 -19.39 13.60
CA GLU A 134 18.06 -20.25 13.42
C GLU A 134 19.25 -19.51 12.78
N ALA A 135 19.08 -18.26 12.34
CA ALA A 135 20.06 -17.46 11.59
C ALA A 135 20.98 -16.62 12.47
#